data_cb988d9ae9c7f78871d45c8ab0f588f8
#
_entry.id   cb988d9ae9c7f78871d45c8ab0f588f8
#
_cell.length_a   1.000
_cell.length_b   1.000
_cell.length_c   1.000
_cell.angle_alpha   90.00
_cell.angle_beta   90.00
_cell.angle_gamma   90.00
#
_symmetry.space_group_name_H-M   'P 1'
#
loop_
_entity.id
_entity.type
_entity.pdbx_description
1 polymer ?
#
loop_
_entity_poly.entity_id
_entity_poly.type
_entity_poly.pdbx_seq_one_letter_code
_entity_poly.pdbx_strand_id
1 'polypeptide(L)'
;MSRRRRGLTPDDRRVWEEIARTATPLRPQPPAPAPISQPPEPAEPPRPLPLPALEPPRITYRLAPDPHAALERANPHMDRRRFEKLRRGRMEPEARIDLHGMTAERAHAALTGFILRAHDEDLRLVLVITGKGRAEETALSPRRHGILRHSVPHWLAGPPLNARVLQVAPAHQRHGGAGAFYVYLRRRR
;
A
#
# COMPACT_ATOMS: atom_id res chain seq x y z
N MET A 1 -0.17 47.15 9.41
CA MET A 1 0.88 48.15 9.64
C MET A 1 1.92 47.58 10.58
N SER A 2 3.06 47.17 10.07
CA SER A 2 4.13 46.53 10.83
C SER A 2 5.04 47.58 11.45
N ARG A 3 5.08 47.67 12.79
CA ARG A 3 6.02 48.56 13.50
C ARG A 3 7.42 47.91 13.42
N ARG A 4 8.28 48.46 12.58
CA ARG A 4 9.73 48.15 12.58
C ARG A 4 10.31 48.53 13.94
N ARG A 5 10.81 47.56 14.69
CA ARG A 5 11.60 47.79 15.92
C ARG A 5 12.91 48.46 15.49
N ARG A 6 13.10 49.72 15.89
CA ARG A 6 14.37 50.42 15.73
C ARG A 6 15.39 49.78 16.67
N GLY A 7 16.46 49.29 16.12
CA GLY A 7 17.61 48.83 16.92
C GLY A 7 18.29 49.99 17.62
N LEU A 8 18.94 49.73 18.77
CA LEU A 8 19.71 50.70 19.53
C LEU A 8 20.85 51.30 18.67
N THR A 9 20.93 52.65 18.64
CA THR A 9 22.04 53.34 18.00
C THR A 9 23.34 53.18 18.79
N PRO A 10 24.53 53.47 18.22
CA PRO A 10 25.78 53.44 18.92
C PRO A 10 25.81 54.36 20.14
N ASP A 11 25.16 55.51 20.07
CA ASP A 11 25.05 56.44 21.16
C ASP A 11 24.14 55.93 22.31
N ASP A 12 23.06 55.29 21.96
CA ASP A 12 22.19 54.64 22.93
C ASP A 12 22.96 53.53 23.70
N ARG A 13 23.87 52.83 23.08
CA ARG A 13 24.71 51.83 23.74
C ARG A 13 25.67 52.45 24.74
N ARG A 14 26.29 53.56 24.40
CA ARG A 14 27.18 54.28 25.32
C ARG A 14 26.47 54.75 26.57
N VAL A 15 25.29 55.33 26.40
CA VAL A 15 24.47 55.78 27.51
C VAL A 15 24.06 54.60 28.40
N TRP A 16 23.70 53.46 27.82
CA TRP A 16 23.37 52.24 28.52
C TRP A 16 24.57 51.67 29.31
N GLU A 17 25.76 51.68 28.76
CA GLU A 17 26.97 51.23 29.43
C GLU A 17 27.32 52.13 30.63
N GLU A 18 27.12 53.43 30.51
CA GLU A 18 27.37 54.37 31.58
C GLU A 18 26.37 54.22 32.72
N ILE A 19 25.09 54.02 32.42
CA ILE A 19 24.07 53.72 33.40
C ILE A 19 24.32 52.37 34.09
N ALA A 20 24.73 51.37 33.30
CA ALA A 20 25.04 50.03 33.85
C ALA A 20 26.23 50.04 34.83
N ARG A 21 27.19 50.96 34.68
CA ARG A 21 28.31 51.11 35.63
C ARG A 21 27.89 51.72 36.96
N THR A 22 26.85 52.56 36.96
CA THR A 22 26.35 53.21 38.19
C THR A 22 25.28 52.39 38.91
N ALA A 23 24.73 51.35 38.27
CA ALA A 23 23.72 50.51 38.87
C ALA A 23 24.35 49.42 39.76
N THR A 24 23.94 49.36 41.00
CA THR A 24 24.31 48.30 41.92
C THR A 24 23.42 47.07 41.59
N PRO A 25 23.97 45.93 41.23
CA PRO A 25 23.17 44.76 40.90
C PRO A 25 22.42 44.24 42.17
N LEU A 26 21.14 44.04 42.04
CA LEU A 26 20.27 43.52 43.13
C LEU A 26 20.54 42.08 43.52
N ARG A 27 21.36 41.38 42.71
CA ARG A 27 21.84 40.03 43.04
C ARG A 27 23.35 39.99 42.92
N PRO A 28 24.05 39.36 43.89
CA PRO A 28 25.48 39.15 43.77
C PRO A 28 25.80 38.32 42.52
N GLN A 29 26.63 38.87 41.65
CA GLN A 29 27.10 38.18 40.47
C GLN A 29 27.97 37.00 40.94
N PRO A 30 27.71 35.77 40.49
CA PRO A 30 28.59 34.66 40.83
C PRO A 30 30.00 34.98 40.33
N PRO A 31 31.04 34.53 41.05
CA PRO A 31 32.43 34.80 40.65
C PRO A 31 32.65 34.29 39.21
N ALA A 32 33.36 35.09 38.44
CA ALA A 32 33.71 34.72 37.06
C ALA A 32 34.38 33.34 37.08
N PRO A 33 33.95 32.41 36.20
CA PRO A 33 34.57 31.10 36.12
C PRO A 33 36.08 31.25 35.85
N ALA A 34 36.88 30.51 36.60
CA ALA A 34 38.34 30.46 36.41
C ALA A 34 38.59 30.09 34.89
N PRO A 35 39.70 30.56 34.33
CA PRO A 35 40.02 30.22 32.94
C PRO A 35 40.05 28.71 32.81
N ILE A 36 39.08 28.21 32.09
CA ILE A 36 38.95 26.78 31.74
C ILE A 36 40.23 26.48 30.92
N SER A 37 41.11 25.67 31.47
CA SER A 37 42.17 25.04 30.74
C SER A 37 41.54 24.47 29.44
N GLN A 38 42.15 24.79 28.31
CA GLN A 38 41.64 24.37 27.01
C GLN A 38 41.20 22.90 27.09
N PRO A 39 40.00 22.58 26.65
CA PRO A 39 39.58 21.17 26.56
C PRO A 39 40.64 20.44 25.71
N PRO A 40 40.98 19.21 26.05
CA PRO A 40 41.83 18.42 25.17
C PRO A 40 41.19 18.43 23.79
N GLU A 41 42.00 18.66 22.78
CA GLU A 41 41.62 18.65 21.36
C GLU A 41 40.69 17.46 21.12
N PRO A 42 39.51 17.65 20.52
CA PRO A 42 38.61 16.54 20.31
C PRO A 42 39.34 15.44 19.58
N ALA A 43 39.50 14.29 20.23
CA ALA A 43 40.05 13.12 19.57
C ALA A 43 39.26 12.94 18.25
N GLU A 44 39.97 12.85 17.12
CA GLU A 44 39.36 12.60 15.83
C GLU A 44 38.29 11.49 16.01
N PRO A 45 37.07 11.71 15.56
CA PRO A 45 36.07 10.65 15.66
C PRO A 45 36.65 9.39 15.00
N PRO A 46 36.50 8.22 15.62
CA PRO A 46 37.06 6.99 15.06
C PRO A 46 36.57 6.89 13.62
N ARG A 47 37.55 6.77 12.68
CA ARG A 47 37.21 6.59 11.26
C ARG A 47 36.22 5.42 11.17
N PRO A 48 35.04 5.62 10.57
CA PRO A 48 34.09 4.51 10.42
C PRO A 48 34.83 3.39 9.69
N LEU A 49 34.96 2.25 10.34
CA LEU A 49 35.48 1.06 9.69
C LEU A 49 34.63 0.86 8.44
N PRO A 50 35.22 0.58 7.27
CA PRO A 50 34.44 0.27 6.09
C PRO A 50 33.61 -0.97 6.41
N LEU A 51 32.32 -0.76 6.74
CA LEU A 51 31.37 -1.84 6.82
C LEU A 51 31.40 -2.50 5.43
N PRO A 52 31.62 -3.82 5.33
CA PRO A 52 31.45 -4.50 4.07
C PRO A 52 30.08 -4.10 3.55
N ALA A 53 30.01 -3.58 2.32
CA ALA A 53 28.75 -3.27 1.69
C ALA A 53 27.97 -4.59 1.67
N LEU A 54 27.08 -4.77 2.64
CA LEU A 54 26.11 -5.83 2.60
C LEU A 54 25.25 -5.50 1.39
N GLU A 55 25.57 -6.14 0.25
CA GLU A 55 24.64 -6.14 -0.87
C GLU A 55 23.28 -6.51 -0.28
N PRO A 56 22.25 -5.68 -0.46
CA PRO A 56 20.95 -6.05 0.05
C PRO A 56 20.63 -7.45 -0.52
N PRO A 57 20.18 -8.39 0.31
CA PRO A 57 19.88 -9.72 -0.18
C PRO A 57 18.98 -9.53 -1.40
N ARG A 58 19.42 -10.02 -2.55
CA ARG A 58 18.59 -10.09 -3.74
C ARG A 58 17.47 -11.08 -3.40
N ILE A 59 16.44 -10.58 -2.73
CA ILE A 59 15.23 -11.34 -2.50
C ILE A 59 14.62 -11.48 -3.90
N THR A 60 14.99 -12.55 -4.57
CA THR A 60 14.27 -13.04 -5.73
C THR A 60 12.91 -13.45 -5.20
N TYR A 61 11.97 -12.50 -5.20
CA TYR A 61 10.57 -12.86 -5.05
C TYR A 61 10.29 -13.84 -6.19
N ARG A 62 10.25 -15.13 -5.91
CA ARG A 62 9.53 -16.05 -6.77
C ARG A 62 8.11 -15.51 -6.76
N LEU A 63 7.79 -14.69 -7.75
CA LEU A 63 6.43 -14.26 -8.00
C LEU A 63 5.59 -15.53 -8.01
N ALA A 64 4.66 -15.63 -7.06
CA ALA A 64 3.69 -16.71 -7.09
C ALA A 64 3.13 -16.77 -8.52
N PRO A 65 3.01 -17.94 -9.14
CA PRO A 65 2.57 -18.07 -10.52
C PRO A 65 1.28 -17.24 -10.69
N ASP A 66 1.20 -16.51 -11.79
CA ASP A 66 0.04 -15.67 -12.10
C ASP A 66 -1.22 -16.53 -11.99
N PRO A 67 -2.16 -16.19 -11.09
CA PRO A 67 -3.36 -17.00 -10.87
C PRO A 67 -4.18 -17.16 -12.17
N HIS A 68 -4.10 -16.20 -13.09
CA HIS A 68 -4.71 -16.35 -14.41
C HIS A 68 -4.10 -17.51 -15.19
N ALA A 69 -2.77 -17.58 -15.26
CA ALA A 69 -2.08 -18.66 -15.96
C ALA A 69 -2.34 -20.03 -15.27
N ALA A 70 -2.48 -20.06 -13.95
CA ALA A 70 -2.84 -21.27 -13.22
C ALA A 70 -4.27 -21.73 -13.53
N LEU A 71 -5.24 -20.79 -13.57
CA LEU A 71 -6.63 -21.08 -13.90
C LEU A 71 -6.83 -21.46 -15.39
N GLU A 72 -6.00 -20.93 -16.30
CA GLU A 72 -6.02 -21.33 -17.72
C GLU A 72 -5.59 -22.78 -17.95
N ARG A 73 -4.68 -23.27 -17.12
CA ARG A 73 -4.15 -24.65 -17.19
C ARG A 73 -4.98 -25.65 -16.39
N ALA A 74 -5.84 -25.18 -15.50
CA ALA A 74 -6.66 -26.05 -14.66
C ALA A 74 -7.71 -26.78 -15.50
N ASN A 75 -7.92 -28.07 -15.21
CA ASN A 75 -9.01 -28.82 -15.80
C ASN A 75 -10.37 -28.22 -15.40
N PRO A 76 -11.30 -28.02 -16.34
CA PRO A 76 -12.59 -27.46 -16.03
C PRO A 76 -13.44 -28.46 -15.23
N HIS A 77 -14.07 -27.98 -14.14
CA HIS A 77 -15.08 -28.72 -13.38
C HIS A 77 -16.49 -28.62 -13.99
N MET A 78 -16.60 -28.03 -15.17
CA MET A 78 -17.84 -27.87 -15.89
C MET A 78 -17.74 -28.51 -17.28
N ASP A 79 -18.88 -28.65 -17.98
CA ASP A 79 -18.93 -29.15 -19.36
C ASP A 79 -17.94 -28.39 -20.27
N ARG A 80 -17.14 -29.14 -21.03
CA ARG A 80 -16.07 -28.59 -21.86
C ARG A 80 -16.56 -27.59 -22.91
N ARG A 81 -17.72 -27.86 -23.53
CA ARG A 81 -18.28 -26.97 -24.55
C ARG A 81 -18.74 -25.64 -23.93
N ARG A 82 -19.31 -25.70 -22.72
CA ARG A 82 -19.68 -24.51 -21.97
C ARG A 82 -18.45 -23.72 -21.51
N PHE A 83 -17.42 -24.41 -21.05
CA PHE A 83 -16.16 -23.77 -20.68
C PHE A 83 -15.50 -23.04 -21.84
N GLU A 84 -15.50 -23.63 -23.04
CA GLU A 84 -14.99 -22.97 -24.22
C GLU A 84 -15.80 -21.73 -24.63
N LYS A 85 -17.14 -21.79 -24.55
CA LYS A 85 -18.01 -20.62 -24.76
C LYS A 85 -17.70 -19.52 -23.77
N LEU A 86 -17.48 -19.88 -22.49
CA LEU A 86 -17.10 -18.97 -21.44
C LEU A 86 -15.76 -18.27 -21.77
N ARG A 87 -14.74 -19.03 -22.06
CA ARG A 87 -13.40 -18.50 -22.39
C ARG A 87 -13.41 -17.57 -23.62
N ARG A 88 -14.21 -17.89 -24.62
CA ARG A 88 -14.38 -17.06 -25.83
C ARG A 88 -15.26 -15.81 -25.57
N GLY A 89 -15.73 -15.59 -24.35
CA GLY A 89 -16.61 -14.47 -23.99
C GLY A 89 -17.98 -14.52 -24.67
N ARG A 90 -18.44 -15.71 -25.08
CA ARG A 90 -19.74 -15.92 -25.75
C ARG A 90 -20.89 -16.14 -24.76
N MET A 91 -20.60 -16.10 -23.48
CA MET A 91 -21.58 -16.15 -22.40
C MET A 91 -21.63 -14.79 -21.73
N GLU A 92 -22.81 -14.22 -21.59
CA GLU A 92 -22.99 -12.95 -20.88
C GLU A 92 -23.10 -13.22 -19.38
N PRO A 93 -22.36 -12.48 -18.53
CA PRO A 93 -22.53 -12.53 -17.09
C PRO A 93 -23.88 -11.96 -16.69
N GLU A 94 -24.61 -12.68 -15.82
CA GLU A 94 -25.91 -12.29 -15.29
C GLU A 94 -25.81 -11.18 -14.24
N ALA A 95 -24.67 -11.14 -13.52
CA ALA A 95 -24.34 -10.06 -12.59
C ALA A 95 -22.84 -9.77 -12.60
N ARG A 96 -22.47 -8.60 -12.08
CA ARG A 96 -21.06 -8.17 -11.97
C ARG A 96 -20.82 -7.43 -10.69
N ILE A 97 -19.60 -7.61 -10.14
CA ILE A 97 -19.07 -6.81 -9.04
C ILE A 97 -17.75 -6.20 -9.43
N ASP A 98 -17.55 -4.97 -9.03
CA ASP A 98 -16.29 -4.25 -9.25
C ASP A 98 -15.60 -4.01 -7.89
N LEU A 99 -14.41 -4.59 -7.74
CA LEU A 99 -13.60 -4.53 -6.53
C LEU A 99 -12.37 -3.62 -6.70
N HIS A 100 -12.18 -3.03 -7.89
CA HIS A 100 -10.98 -2.22 -8.13
C HIS A 100 -10.89 -1.05 -7.14
N GLY A 101 -9.69 -0.75 -6.67
CA GLY A 101 -9.46 0.32 -5.69
C GLY A 101 -9.87 0.00 -4.25
N MET A 102 -10.50 -1.14 -3.99
CA MET A 102 -10.84 -1.56 -2.62
C MET A 102 -9.63 -2.12 -1.88
N THR A 103 -9.63 -2.00 -0.54
CA THR A 103 -8.70 -2.75 0.30
C THR A 103 -9.05 -4.24 0.27
N ALA A 104 -8.08 -5.12 0.57
CA ALA A 104 -8.30 -6.56 0.57
C ALA A 104 -9.48 -6.98 1.48
N GLU A 105 -9.56 -6.40 2.67
CA GLU A 105 -10.63 -6.68 3.64
C GLU A 105 -12.01 -6.30 3.12
N ARG A 106 -12.14 -5.08 2.57
CA ARG A 106 -13.40 -4.60 1.99
C ARG A 106 -13.80 -5.42 0.77
N ALA A 107 -12.84 -5.73 -0.10
CA ALA A 107 -13.07 -6.54 -1.28
C ALA A 107 -13.49 -7.97 -0.92
N HIS A 108 -12.88 -8.58 0.10
CA HIS A 108 -13.26 -9.91 0.57
C HIS A 108 -14.69 -9.94 1.10
N ALA A 109 -15.09 -8.98 1.96
CA ALA A 109 -16.44 -8.88 2.48
C ALA A 109 -17.47 -8.64 1.38
N ALA A 110 -17.17 -7.71 0.44
CA ALA A 110 -18.04 -7.40 -0.69
C ALA A 110 -18.22 -8.61 -1.64
N LEU A 111 -17.10 -9.30 -1.97
CA LEU A 111 -17.12 -10.51 -2.79
C LEU A 111 -17.95 -11.60 -2.15
N THR A 112 -17.75 -11.86 -0.85
CA THR A 112 -18.47 -12.90 -0.12
C THR A 112 -19.98 -12.64 -0.15
N GLY A 113 -20.41 -11.43 0.22
CA GLY A 113 -21.82 -11.06 0.18
C GLY A 113 -22.42 -11.13 -1.23
N PHE A 114 -21.64 -10.73 -2.26
CA PHE A 114 -22.09 -10.79 -3.65
C PHE A 114 -22.31 -12.23 -4.14
N ILE A 115 -21.34 -13.13 -3.92
CA ILE A 115 -21.44 -14.54 -4.36
C ILE A 115 -22.57 -15.27 -3.66
N LEU A 116 -22.76 -15.01 -2.37
CA LEU A 116 -23.87 -15.61 -1.62
C LEU A 116 -25.21 -15.17 -2.18
N ARG A 117 -25.43 -13.87 -2.37
CA ARG A 117 -26.67 -13.34 -2.98
C ARG A 117 -26.89 -13.88 -4.41
N ALA A 118 -25.87 -13.82 -5.25
CA ALA A 118 -25.96 -14.33 -6.62
C ALA A 118 -26.36 -15.81 -6.68
N HIS A 119 -25.84 -16.63 -5.75
CA HIS A 119 -26.20 -18.02 -5.63
C HIS A 119 -27.66 -18.19 -5.13
N ASP A 120 -28.10 -17.36 -4.17
CA ASP A 120 -29.48 -17.40 -3.63
C ASP A 120 -30.52 -16.95 -4.66
N GLU A 121 -30.13 -16.09 -5.62
CA GLU A 121 -30.88 -15.64 -6.78
C GLU A 121 -30.80 -16.61 -7.97
N ASP A 122 -30.21 -17.80 -7.81
CA ASP A 122 -30.00 -18.84 -8.84
C ASP A 122 -29.19 -18.38 -10.06
N LEU A 123 -28.43 -17.31 -9.95
CA LEU A 123 -27.52 -16.85 -11.01
C LEU A 123 -26.43 -17.89 -11.28
N ARG A 124 -26.07 -18.05 -12.57
CA ARG A 124 -25.13 -19.09 -12.99
C ARG A 124 -23.75 -18.57 -13.34
N LEU A 125 -23.69 -17.39 -13.91
CA LEU A 125 -22.44 -16.78 -14.37
C LEU A 125 -22.36 -15.35 -13.86
N VAL A 126 -21.35 -15.07 -13.05
CA VAL A 126 -21.08 -13.71 -12.56
C VAL A 126 -19.65 -13.28 -12.93
N LEU A 127 -19.46 -11.97 -13.04
CA LEU A 127 -18.18 -11.34 -13.36
C LEU A 127 -17.64 -10.61 -12.14
N VAL A 128 -16.37 -10.90 -11.79
CA VAL A 128 -15.66 -10.23 -10.71
C VAL A 128 -14.51 -9.42 -11.30
N ILE A 129 -14.55 -8.10 -11.18
CA ILE A 129 -13.56 -7.18 -11.70
C ILE A 129 -12.63 -6.79 -10.56
N THR A 130 -11.33 -7.03 -10.73
CA THR A 130 -10.28 -6.73 -9.73
C THR A 130 -9.38 -5.57 -10.16
N GLY A 131 -9.50 -5.17 -11.42
CA GLY A 131 -8.60 -4.22 -12.06
C GLY A 131 -7.29 -4.86 -12.52
N LYS A 132 -6.62 -4.19 -13.45
CA LYS A 132 -5.36 -4.67 -14.06
C LYS A 132 -4.14 -4.43 -13.18
N GLY A 133 -4.29 -3.79 -12.02
CA GLY A 133 -3.18 -3.45 -11.13
C GLY A 133 -2.19 -2.50 -11.80
N ARG A 134 -2.62 -1.29 -12.18
CA ARG A 134 -1.69 -0.24 -12.64
C ARG A 134 -0.73 0.11 -11.52
N ALA A 135 0.56 0.09 -11.84
CA ALA A 135 1.62 0.70 -11.08
C ALA A 135 1.46 2.23 -11.17
N GLU A 136 0.85 2.87 -10.19
CA GLU A 136 1.26 4.21 -9.88
C GLU A 136 2.44 4.06 -8.91
N GLU A 137 3.64 4.17 -9.47
CA GLU A 137 4.87 4.38 -8.73
C GLU A 137 4.81 5.73 -8.03
N THR A 138 4.19 5.75 -6.87
CA THR A 138 4.49 6.77 -5.88
C THR A 138 5.44 6.12 -4.89
N ALA A 139 6.70 6.61 -4.86
CA ALA A 139 7.83 6.11 -4.08
C ALA A 139 7.59 6.00 -2.56
N LEU A 140 6.42 6.37 -2.05
CA LEU A 140 6.07 6.42 -0.63
C LEU A 140 5.09 5.32 -0.18
N SER A 141 4.61 4.47 -1.08
CA SER A 141 3.76 3.34 -0.70
C SER A 141 3.94 2.22 -1.70
N PRO A 142 4.68 1.16 -1.37
CA PRO A 142 4.69 -0.06 -2.17
C PRO A 142 3.34 -0.75 -2.00
N ARG A 143 2.30 -0.19 -2.62
CA ARG A 143 1.02 -0.89 -2.73
C ARG A 143 1.28 -2.11 -3.59
N ARG A 144 1.23 -3.27 -2.97
CA ARG A 144 1.44 -4.56 -3.63
C ARG A 144 0.53 -4.66 -4.84
N HIS A 145 1.13 -4.57 -6.03
CA HIS A 145 0.44 -4.65 -7.31
C HIS A 145 -0.40 -5.92 -7.40
N GLY A 146 -1.65 -5.77 -7.79
CA GLY A 146 -2.49 -6.92 -8.11
C GLY A 146 -2.91 -7.78 -6.92
N ILE A 147 -2.89 -7.27 -5.68
CA ILE A 147 -3.32 -8.06 -4.51
C ILE A 147 -4.67 -8.72 -4.76
N LEU A 148 -5.67 -7.95 -5.23
CA LEU A 148 -7.01 -8.49 -5.46
C LEU A 148 -7.00 -9.55 -6.56
N ARG A 149 -6.21 -9.37 -7.62
CA ARG A 149 -6.07 -10.34 -8.70
C ARG A 149 -5.53 -11.69 -8.19
N HIS A 150 -4.60 -11.65 -7.23
CA HIS A 150 -4.06 -12.87 -6.61
C HIS A 150 -4.97 -13.43 -5.52
N SER A 151 -5.63 -12.60 -4.75
CA SER A 151 -6.42 -13.03 -3.60
C SER A 151 -7.80 -13.56 -4.00
N VAL A 152 -8.47 -12.98 -4.99
CA VAL A 152 -9.84 -13.35 -5.39
C VAL A 152 -9.97 -14.83 -5.75
N PRO A 153 -9.12 -15.45 -6.59
CA PRO A 153 -9.20 -16.88 -6.88
C PRO A 153 -9.04 -17.74 -5.62
N HIS A 154 -8.17 -17.31 -4.71
CA HIS A 154 -7.92 -18.01 -3.46
C HIS A 154 -9.14 -17.93 -2.52
N TRP A 155 -9.75 -16.76 -2.40
CA TRP A 155 -10.97 -16.57 -1.61
C TRP A 155 -12.14 -17.39 -2.15
N LEU A 156 -12.30 -17.47 -3.48
CA LEU A 156 -13.34 -18.25 -4.12
C LEU A 156 -13.15 -19.77 -3.94
N ALA A 157 -11.90 -20.22 -3.75
CA ALA A 157 -11.57 -21.62 -3.48
C ALA A 157 -11.71 -21.99 -2.00
N GLY A 158 -11.81 -21.00 -1.10
CA GLY A 158 -11.95 -21.19 0.35
C GLY A 158 -13.42 -21.15 0.84
N PRO A 159 -13.65 -21.62 2.08
CA PRO A 159 -14.97 -21.48 2.70
C PRO A 159 -15.31 -20.01 3.00
N PRO A 160 -16.59 -19.60 2.93
CA PRO A 160 -17.76 -20.40 2.60
C PRO A 160 -18.05 -20.49 1.09
N LEU A 161 -17.24 -19.87 0.22
CA LEU A 161 -17.55 -19.65 -1.20
C LEU A 161 -17.37 -20.93 -2.04
N ASN A 162 -16.41 -21.78 -1.69
CA ASN A 162 -16.11 -23.03 -2.42
C ASN A 162 -17.31 -23.96 -2.58
N ALA A 163 -18.23 -23.96 -1.62
CA ALA A 163 -19.46 -24.76 -1.69
C ALA A 163 -20.44 -24.27 -2.77
N ARG A 164 -20.34 -23.01 -3.19
CA ARG A 164 -21.24 -22.36 -4.14
C ARG A 164 -20.60 -22.14 -5.51
N VAL A 165 -19.28 -22.08 -5.56
CA VAL A 165 -18.52 -21.90 -6.80
C VAL A 165 -18.25 -23.26 -7.43
N LEU A 166 -18.57 -23.38 -8.73
CA LEU A 166 -18.27 -24.56 -9.53
C LEU A 166 -16.94 -24.38 -10.28
N GLN A 167 -16.76 -23.23 -10.90
CA GLN A 167 -15.60 -22.95 -11.75
C GLN A 167 -15.23 -21.46 -11.68
N VAL A 168 -13.93 -21.18 -11.61
CA VAL A 168 -13.37 -19.85 -11.84
C VAL A 168 -12.53 -19.89 -13.11
N ALA A 169 -12.65 -18.87 -13.95
CA ALA A 169 -11.87 -18.74 -15.17
C ALA A 169 -11.48 -17.28 -15.42
N PRO A 170 -10.35 -16.99 -16.07
CA PRO A 170 -10.03 -15.65 -16.52
C PRO A 170 -11.11 -15.12 -17.46
N ALA A 171 -11.45 -13.83 -17.31
CA ALA A 171 -12.43 -13.22 -18.19
C ALA A 171 -11.82 -12.97 -19.59
N HIS A 172 -12.68 -13.03 -20.60
CA HIS A 172 -12.29 -12.62 -21.95
C HIS A 172 -12.03 -11.11 -22.01
N GLN A 173 -11.20 -10.65 -22.97
CA GLN A 173 -10.83 -9.24 -23.08
C GLN A 173 -12.03 -8.28 -23.15
N ARG A 174 -13.12 -8.68 -23.80
CA ARG A 174 -14.37 -7.90 -23.86
C ARG A 174 -15.04 -7.67 -22.49
N HIS A 175 -14.71 -8.49 -21.49
CA HIS A 175 -15.23 -8.41 -20.12
C HIS A 175 -14.14 -8.07 -19.08
N GLY A 176 -13.05 -7.40 -19.51
CA GLY A 176 -12.00 -6.91 -18.62
C GLY A 176 -10.68 -7.67 -18.66
N GLY A 177 -10.62 -8.82 -19.34
CA GLY A 177 -9.40 -9.58 -19.58
C GLY A 177 -8.66 -9.96 -18.30
N ALA A 178 -7.35 -9.69 -18.27
CA ALA A 178 -6.49 -10.01 -17.12
C ALA A 178 -6.86 -9.32 -15.81
N GLY A 179 -7.78 -8.35 -15.82
CA GLY A 179 -8.27 -7.66 -14.63
C GLY A 179 -9.62 -8.18 -14.11
N ALA A 180 -10.11 -9.31 -14.61
CA ALA A 180 -11.42 -9.82 -14.23
C ALA A 180 -11.49 -11.35 -14.29
N PHE A 181 -12.44 -11.92 -13.57
CA PHE A 181 -12.69 -13.35 -13.50
C PHE A 181 -14.16 -13.66 -13.74
N TYR A 182 -14.42 -14.71 -14.50
CA TYR A 182 -15.71 -15.37 -14.53
C TYR A 182 -15.81 -16.33 -13.35
N VAL A 183 -16.93 -16.27 -12.64
CA VAL A 183 -17.28 -17.21 -11.58
C VAL A 183 -18.57 -17.92 -11.98
N TYR A 184 -18.47 -19.22 -12.23
CA TYR A 184 -19.62 -20.06 -12.55
C TYR A 184 -20.11 -20.73 -11.27
N LEU A 185 -21.38 -20.51 -10.92
CA LEU A 185 -21.98 -20.96 -9.67
C LEU A 185 -22.64 -22.34 -9.81
N ARG A 186 -22.66 -23.08 -8.71
CA ARG A 186 -23.37 -24.35 -8.60
C ARG A 186 -24.87 -24.10 -8.64
N ARG A 187 -25.63 -25.12 -9.04
CA ARG A 187 -27.10 -25.08 -8.88
C ARG A 187 -27.43 -25.20 -7.39
N ARG A 188 -28.42 -24.47 -6.99
CA ARG A 188 -29.08 -24.67 -5.72
C ARG A 188 -29.76 -26.05 -5.75
N ARG A 189 -29.52 -26.90 -4.76
CA ARG A 189 -30.22 -28.19 -4.60
C ARG A 189 -31.47 -28.00 -3.76
#